data_360483ab8cc75185cfaf3da057e1e5a0
#
_entry.id   360483ab8cc75185cfaf3da057e1e5a0
#
_cell.length_a   1.000
_cell.length_b   1.000
_cell.length_c   1.000
_cell.angle_alpha   90.00
_cell.angle_beta   90.00
_cell.angle_gamma   90.00
#
_symmetry.space_group_name_H-M   'P 1'
#
loop_
_entity.id
_entity.type
_entity.pdbx_description
1 polymer ?
#
loop_
_entity_poly.entity_id
_entity_poly.type
_entity_poly.pdbx_seq_one_letter_code
_entity_poly.pdbx_strand_id
1 'polypeptide(L)'
;MPTACDVGTKKNSKGYKVSWIGYKLHIDVADGGIPICAVLTSASTHDSQVAIPLAKMSSERVTHLYDVMDSAYDVPQIHDMSRQLGHIPLIDVNPRRDKALKDELTAEKKRCRLVGHKTAEAIRYNERSTVERVNARLKDEFGGRVVRVRGHAKVLCHLMFGILALTANQMMILVT
;
A
#
# COMPACT_ATOMS: atom_id res chain seq x y z
N MET A 1 4.56 -11.26 13.36
CA MET A 1 4.45 -11.37 11.89
C MET A 1 5.28 -12.53 11.39
N PRO A 2 4.81 -13.35 10.41
CA PRO A 2 5.61 -14.40 9.82
C PRO A 2 6.85 -13.84 9.12
N THR A 3 8.02 -14.39 9.43
CA THR A 3 9.32 -13.95 8.92
C THR A 3 10.08 -15.07 8.17
N ALA A 4 9.43 -16.21 7.97
CA ALA A 4 9.99 -17.33 7.20
C ALA A 4 10.00 -16.97 5.70
N CYS A 5 10.99 -17.46 4.97
CA CYS A 5 10.99 -17.41 3.51
C CYS A 5 9.91 -18.39 2.98
N ASP A 6 9.00 -17.90 2.15
CA ASP A 6 7.85 -18.69 1.69
C ASP A 6 7.43 -18.28 0.28
N VAL A 7 6.45 -18.97 -0.28
CA VAL A 7 5.93 -18.74 -1.64
C VAL A 7 4.85 -17.68 -1.63
N GLY A 8 5.10 -16.58 -2.34
CA GLY A 8 4.09 -15.59 -2.67
C GLY A 8 3.53 -15.80 -4.08
N THR A 9 2.27 -15.46 -4.28
CA THR A 9 1.62 -15.53 -5.59
C THR A 9 0.75 -14.30 -5.80
N LYS A 10 0.88 -13.68 -6.98
CA LYS A 10 -0.02 -12.60 -7.41
C LYS A 10 -0.42 -12.77 -8.87
N LYS A 11 -1.52 -12.14 -9.27
CA LYS A 11 -1.86 -11.97 -10.69
C LYS A 11 -1.20 -10.71 -11.22
N ASN A 12 -0.58 -10.78 -12.38
CA ASN A 12 -0.09 -9.60 -13.08
C ASN A 12 -1.24 -8.86 -13.78
N SER A 13 -0.94 -7.71 -14.41
CA SER A 13 -1.93 -6.89 -15.16
C SER A 13 -2.60 -7.63 -16.31
N LYS A 14 -1.97 -8.70 -16.82
CA LYS A 14 -2.51 -9.57 -17.88
C LYS A 14 -3.31 -10.76 -17.34
N GLY A 15 -3.50 -10.87 -16.00
CA GLY A 15 -4.24 -11.96 -15.36
C GLY A 15 -3.44 -13.23 -15.09
N TYR A 16 -2.19 -13.33 -15.52
CA TYR A 16 -1.34 -14.50 -15.27
C TYR A 16 -0.86 -14.55 -13.83
N LYS A 17 -0.82 -15.75 -13.25
CA LYS A 17 -0.20 -15.97 -11.93
C LYS A 17 1.31 -15.85 -12.03
N VAL A 18 1.88 -15.05 -11.15
CA VAL A 18 3.33 -14.95 -10.95
C VAL A 18 3.62 -15.34 -9.52
N SER A 19 4.46 -16.35 -9.32
CA SER A 19 4.90 -16.81 -8.01
C SER A 19 6.37 -16.50 -7.79
N TRP A 20 6.73 -16.20 -6.54
CA TRP A 20 8.12 -16.01 -6.13
C TRP A 20 8.35 -16.63 -4.76
N ILE A 21 9.59 -16.98 -4.45
CA ILE A 21 9.99 -17.45 -3.14
C ILE A 21 10.75 -16.32 -2.45
N GLY A 22 10.34 -15.96 -1.23
CA GLY A 22 11.01 -14.89 -0.51
C GLY A 22 10.14 -14.18 0.51
N TYR A 23 10.21 -12.86 0.45
CA TYR A 23 9.54 -11.96 1.37
C TYR A 23 8.66 -10.95 0.62
N LYS A 24 7.79 -10.28 1.36
CA LYS A 24 6.96 -9.18 0.90
C LYS A 24 7.21 -7.96 1.78
N LEU A 25 7.54 -6.84 1.15
CA LEU A 25 7.67 -5.56 1.81
C LEU A 25 6.33 -4.82 1.74
N HIS A 26 5.87 -4.36 2.88
CA HIS A 26 4.71 -3.49 3.04
C HIS A 26 5.22 -2.13 3.49
N ILE A 27 4.80 -1.07 2.82
CA ILE A 27 5.23 0.30 3.09
C ILE A 27 3.99 1.17 3.24
N ASP A 28 3.97 2.00 4.27
CA ASP A 28 3.06 3.13 4.39
C ASP A 28 3.77 4.41 3.99
N VAL A 29 3.06 5.26 3.24
CA VAL A 29 3.63 6.43 2.57
C VAL A 29 2.73 7.63 2.82
N ALA A 30 3.31 8.71 3.35
CA ALA A 30 2.64 9.99 3.47
C ALA A 30 2.60 10.75 2.14
N ASP A 31 1.85 11.84 2.13
CA ASP A 31 1.83 12.81 1.04
C ASP A 31 3.25 13.25 0.65
N GLY A 32 3.42 13.56 -0.62
CA GLY A 32 4.75 13.88 -1.14
C GLY A 32 5.66 12.67 -1.36
N GLY A 33 5.18 11.44 -1.14
CA GLY A 33 5.94 10.22 -1.40
C GLY A 33 7.00 9.91 -0.34
N ILE A 34 6.74 10.27 0.90
CA ILE A 34 7.64 10.01 2.04
C ILE A 34 7.23 8.71 2.73
N PRO A 35 8.07 7.66 2.75
CA PRO A 35 7.83 6.45 3.52
C PRO A 35 7.82 6.76 5.04
N ILE A 36 6.75 6.37 5.73
CA ILE A 36 6.57 6.57 7.18
C ILE A 36 6.99 5.33 7.96
N CYS A 37 6.52 4.18 7.52
CA CYS A 37 6.92 2.90 8.12
C CYS A 37 6.91 1.78 7.08
N ALA A 38 7.62 0.71 7.40
CA ALA A 38 7.71 -0.47 6.55
C ALA A 38 7.82 -1.73 7.39
N VAL A 39 7.21 -2.82 6.90
CA VAL A 39 7.25 -4.14 7.50
C VAL A 39 7.60 -5.17 6.44
N LEU A 40 8.56 -6.04 6.72
CA LEU A 40 8.92 -7.18 5.89
C LEU A 40 8.29 -8.45 6.46
N THR A 41 7.52 -9.15 5.64
CA THR A 41 6.88 -10.40 6.02
C THR A 41 7.25 -11.54 5.08
N SER A 42 6.84 -12.76 5.45
CA SER A 42 6.79 -13.90 4.53
C SER A 42 5.99 -13.54 3.27
N ALA A 43 6.42 -14.01 2.10
CA ALA A 43 5.75 -13.72 0.83
C ALA A 43 4.30 -14.24 0.77
N SER A 44 3.95 -15.25 1.57
CA SER A 44 2.59 -15.81 1.69
C SER A 44 1.62 -14.94 2.48
N THR A 45 2.12 -13.96 3.26
CA THR A 45 1.28 -13.10 4.10
C THR A 45 0.39 -12.22 3.23
N HIS A 46 -0.92 -12.22 3.52
CA HIS A 46 -1.87 -11.36 2.81
C HIS A 46 -1.74 -9.90 3.27
N ASP A 47 -1.89 -8.95 2.35
CA ASP A 47 -1.68 -7.52 2.63
C ASP A 47 -2.62 -7.00 3.74
N SER A 48 -3.88 -7.45 3.76
CA SER A 48 -4.86 -7.08 4.80
C SER A 48 -4.45 -7.49 6.23
N GLN A 49 -3.62 -8.54 6.40
CA GLN A 49 -3.13 -8.96 7.71
C GLN A 49 -2.08 -8.00 8.27
N VAL A 50 -1.45 -7.21 7.41
CA VAL A 50 -0.39 -6.26 7.79
C VAL A 50 -0.94 -4.85 7.93
N ALA A 51 -2.13 -4.56 7.39
CA ALA A 51 -2.74 -3.23 7.40
C ALA A 51 -2.85 -2.64 8.82
N ILE A 52 -3.41 -3.42 9.75
CA ILE A 52 -3.62 -2.95 11.14
C ILE A 52 -2.30 -2.65 11.87
N PRO A 53 -1.30 -3.55 11.91
CA PRO A 53 0.01 -3.23 12.50
C PRO A 53 0.69 -2.03 11.83
N LEU A 54 0.61 -1.94 10.51
CA LEU A 54 1.25 -0.87 9.75
C LEU A 54 0.60 0.49 10.10
N ALA A 55 -0.73 0.59 10.08
CA ALA A 55 -1.46 1.79 10.43
C ALA A 55 -1.20 2.25 11.88
N LYS A 56 -1.10 1.32 12.83
CA LYS A 56 -0.70 1.64 14.22
C LYS A 56 0.71 2.23 14.29
N MET A 57 1.67 1.63 13.59
CA MET A 57 3.04 2.15 13.53
C MET A 57 3.10 3.54 12.91
N SER A 58 2.26 3.83 11.91
CA SER A 58 2.19 5.15 11.27
C SER A 58 1.56 6.18 12.19
N SER A 59 0.47 5.85 12.88
CA SER A 59 -0.22 6.76 13.81
C SER A 59 0.65 7.17 15.01
N GLU A 60 1.64 6.35 15.40
CA GLU A 60 2.63 6.70 16.44
C GLU A 60 3.69 7.71 15.94
N ARG A 61 3.83 7.89 14.63
CA ARG A 61 4.91 8.69 14.02
C ARG A 61 4.43 9.99 13.41
N VAL A 62 3.24 9.97 12.82
CA VAL A 62 2.67 11.11 12.10
C VAL A 62 1.18 11.24 12.41
N THR A 63 0.72 12.49 12.47
CA THR A 63 -0.71 12.78 12.54
C THR A 63 -1.25 12.88 11.12
N HIS A 64 -2.30 12.13 10.81
CA HIS A 64 -2.99 12.16 9.52
C HIS A 64 -4.49 11.96 9.71
N LEU A 65 -5.26 12.33 8.71
CA LEU A 65 -6.72 12.25 8.75
C LEU A 65 -7.26 11.06 7.94
N TYR A 66 -6.61 10.69 6.85
CA TYR A 66 -7.11 9.69 5.91
C TYR A 66 -6.20 8.47 5.83
N ASP A 67 -6.80 7.29 5.94
CA ASP A 67 -6.17 6.01 5.57
C ASP A 67 -6.64 5.63 4.16
N VAL A 68 -5.76 5.75 3.17
CA VAL A 68 -6.08 5.53 1.76
C VAL A 68 -5.58 4.15 1.34
N MET A 69 -6.50 3.22 1.04
CA MET A 69 -6.17 1.83 0.73
C MET A 69 -6.95 1.33 -0.49
N ASP A 70 -6.47 0.28 -1.14
CA ASP A 70 -7.20 -0.33 -2.25
C ASP A 70 -8.31 -1.29 -1.77
N SER A 71 -9.11 -1.80 -2.70
CA SER A 71 -10.23 -2.69 -2.42
C SER A 71 -9.84 -4.04 -1.80
N ALA A 72 -8.57 -4.42 -1.79
CA ALA A 72 -8.11 -5.62 -1.10
C ALA A 72 -8.16 -5.48 0.43
N TYR A 73 -8.19 -4.23 0.92
CA TYR A 73 -8.29 -3.87 2.33
C TYR A 73 -9.73 -3.60 2.79
N ASP A 74 -10.73 -3.78 1.92
CA ASP A 74 -12.15 -3.61 2.26
C ASP A 74 -12.63 -4.75 3.17
N VAL A 75 -12.29 -4.63 4.45
CA VAL A 75 -12.61 -5.57 5.54
C VAL A 75 -13.10 -4.76 6.74
N PRO A 76 -14.23 -5.13 7.39
CA PRO A 76 -14.80 -4.38 8.51
C PRO A 76 -13.78 -4.03 9.60
N GLN A 77 -12.91 -4.97 9.96
CA GLN A 77 -11.89 -4.77 11.00
C GLN A 77 -10.89 -3.65 10.67
N ILE A 78 -10.57 -3.44 9.40
CA ILE A 78 -9.67 -2.36 8.96
C ILE A 78 -10.39 -1.02 9.04
N HIS A 79 -11.65 -0.95 8.61
CA HIS A 79 -12.48 0.25 8.74
C HIS A 79 -12.66 0.66 10.21
N ASP A 80 -12.96 -0.30 11.07
CA ASP A 80 -13.18 -0.04 12.50
C ASP A 80 -11.89 0.44 13.18
N MET A 81 -10.76 -0.19 12.86
CA MET A 81 -9.46 0.22 13.39
C MET A 81 -9.07 1.63 12.95
N SER A 82 -9.26 1.98 11.68
CA SER A 82 -9.00 3.33 11.17
C SER A 82 -9.83 4.37 11.95
N ARG A 83 -11.14 4.11 12.14
CA ARG A 83 -12.02 4.99 12.93
C ARG A 83 -11.61 5.08 14.40
N GLN A 84 -11.16 3.96 15.01
CA GLN A 84 -10.65 3.96 16.39
C GLN A 84 -9.38 4.80 16.57
N LEU A 85 -8.56 4.91 15.53
CA LEU A 85 -7.40 5.81 15.51
C LEU A 85 -7.78 7.27 15.23
N GLY A 86 -9.07 7.57 15.00
CA GLY A 86 -9.55 8.90 14.65
C GLY A 86 -9.38 9.27 13.19
N HIS A 87 -9.11 8.28 12.32
CA HIS A 87 -8.91 8.48 10.90
C HIS A 87 -10.19 8.20 10.09
N ILE A 88 -10.22 8.68 8.86
CA ILE A 88 -11.26 8.43 7.87
C ILE A 88 -10.74 7.39 6.87
N PRO A 89 -11.27 6.14 6.85
CA PRO A 89 -10.86 5.15 5.88
C PRO A 89 -11.41 5.49 4.49
N LEU A 90 -10.53 5.69 3.52
CA LEU A 90 -10.84 5.84 2.10
C LEU A 90 -10.43 4.56 1.38
N ILE A 91 -11.32 3.58 1.40
CA ILE A 91 -11.09 2.23 0.85
C ILE A 91 -12.14 1.98 -0.24
N ASP A 92 -11.69 1.59 -1.44
CA ASP A 92 -12.59 1.20 -2.52
C ASP A 92 -13.42 -0.03 -2.09
N VAL A 93 -14.71 0.03 -2.36
CA VAL A 93 -15.62 -1.10 -2.10
C VAL A 93 -15.22 -2.29 -2.97
N ASN A 94 -15.05 -3.45 -2.33
CA ASN A 94 -14.75 -4.69 -3.00
C ASN A 94 -16.05 -5.50 -3.26
N PRO A 95 -16.58 -5.51 -4.48
CA PRO A 95 -17.82 -6.21 -4.78
C PRO A 95 -17.69 -7.74 -4.66
N ARG A 96 -16.48 -8.27 -4.54
CA ARG A 96 -16.18 -9.71 -4.42
C ARG A 96 -16.92 -10.52 -5.50
N ARG A 97 -17.91 -11.34 -5.12
CA ARG A 97 -18.72 -12.15 -6.03
C ARG A 97 -20.09 -11.53 -6.37
N ASP A 98 -20.41 -10.38 -5.75
CA ASP A 98 -21.66 -9.67 -6.00
C ASP A 98 -21.60 -8.96 -7.34
N LYS A 99 -22.30 -9.54 -8.32
CA LYS A 99 -22.36 -9.01 -9.69
C LYS A 99 -23.20 -7.74 -9.76
N ALA A 100 -24.32 -7.69 -9.00
CA ALA A 100 -25.21 -6.54 -9.00
C ALA A 100 -24.48 -5.29 -8.46
N LEU A 101 -23.79 -5.43 -7.33
CA LEU A 101 -22.97 -4.37 -6.75
C LEU A 101 -21.86 -3.91 -7.70
N LYS A 102 -21.19 -4.84 -8.41
CA LYS A 102 -20.16 -4.50 -9.40
C LYS A 102 -20.73 -3.69 -10.57
N ASP A 103 -21.90 -4.05 -11.06
CA ASP A 103 -22.56 -3.36 -12.16
C ASP A 103 -23.02 -1.96 -11.72
N GLU A 104 -23.54 -1.81 -10.49
CA GLU A 104 -23.90 -0.54 -9.87
C GLU A 104 -22.70 0.40 -9.72
N LEU A 105 -21.58 -0.06 -9.13
CA LEU A 105 -20.35 0.71 -8.99
C LEU A 105 -19.80 1.15 -10.35
N THR A 106 -19.91 0.31 -11.37
CA THR A 106 -19.46 0.64 -12.73
C THR A 106 -20.35 1.71 -13.35
N ALA A 107 -21.67 1.61 -13.17
CA ALA A 107 -22.63 2.60 -13.64
C ALA A 107 -22.43 3.96 -12.96
N GLU A 108 -22.16 3.95 -11.65
CA GLU A 108 -21.88 5.17 -10.88
C GLU A 108 -20.59 5.87 -11.34
N LYS A 109 -19.51 5.12 -11.50
CA LYS A 109 -18.25 5.65 -12.06
C LYS A 109 -18.45 6.27 -13.45
N LYS A 110 -19.32 5.68 -14.28
CA LYS A 110 -19.68 6.22 -15.59
C LYS A 110 -20.48 7.52 -15.48
N ARG A 111 -21.47 7.58 -14.57
CA ARG A 111 -22.26 8.81 -14.31
C ARG A 111 -21.38 9.95 -13.84
N CYS A 112 -20.51 9.71 -12.84
CA CYS A 112 -19.58 10.72 -12.33
C CYS A 112 -18.66 11.28 -13.44
N ARG A 113 -18.18 10.43 -14.35
CA ARG A 113 -17.38 10.88 -15.50
C ARG A 113 -18.15 11.76 -16.46
N LEU A 114 -19.41 11.42 -16.75
CA LEU A 114 -20.26 12.19 -17.67
C LEU A 114 -20.58 13.59 -17.14
N VAL A 115 -20.79 13.69 -15.82
CA VAL A 115 -21.12 14.97 -15.15
C VAL A 115 -19.86 15.78 -14.82
N GLY A 116 -18.67 15.17 -14.91
CA GLY A 116 -17.40 15.81 -14.49
C GLY A 116 -17.30 16.02 -12.98
N HIS A 117 -18.20 15.40 -12.20
CA HIS A 117 -18.22 15.55 -10.74
C HIS A 117 -17.19 14.63 -10.08
N LYS A 118 -16.41 15.20 -9.14
CA LYS A 118 -15.49 14.46 -8.26
C LYS A 118 -15.75 14.90 -6.83
N THR A 119 -15.99 13.95 -5.94
CA THR A 119 -16.03 14.23 -4.50
C THR A 119 -14.64 14.51 -3.97
N ALA A 120 -14.54 15.19 -2.82
CA ALA A 120 -13.26 15.43 -2.16
C ALA A 120 -12.52 14.12 -1.83
N GLU A 121 -13.28 13.11 -1.39
CA GLU A 121 -12.75 11.77 -1.11
C GLU A 121 -12.21 11.09 -2.38
N ALA A 122 -12.90 11.22 -3.52
CA ALA A 122 -12.45 10.67 -4.79
C ALA A 122 -11.16 11.35 -5.29
N ILE A 123 -11.00 12.66 -5.03
CA ILE A 123 -9.76 13.39 -5.32
C ILE A 123 -8.64 12.86 -4.43
N ARG A 124 -8.90 12.76 -3.12
CA ARG A 124 -7.94 12.26 -2.14
C ARG A 124 -7.53 10.81 -2.39
N TYR A 125 -8.46 9.97 -2.81
CA TYR A 125 -8.20 8.57 -3.14
C TYR A 125 -7.16 8.39 -4.27
N ASN A 126 -7.00 9.36 -5.16
CA ASN A 126 -5.99 9.30 -6.22
C ASN A 126 -4.55 9.29 -5.66
N GLU A 127 -4.33 9.80 -4.44
CA GLU A 127 -3.02 9.75 -3.77
C GLU A 127 -2.56 8.33 -3.45
N ARG A 128 -3.46 7.34 -3.49
CA ARG A 128 -3.09 5.92 -3.40
C ARG A 128 -1.97 5.53 -4.38
N SER A 129 -1.95 6.12 -5.57
CA SER A 129 -0.91 5.87 -6.57
C SER A 129 0.50 6.28 -6.11
N THR A 130 0.61 7.09 -5.07
CA THR A 130 1.90 7.53 -4.49
C THR A 130 2.69 6.35 -3.94
N VAL A 131 2.02 5.39 -3.29
CA VAL A 131 2.67 4.16 -2.80
C VAL A 131 3.25 3.35 -3.96
N GLU A 132 2.55 3.27 -5.08
CA GLU A 132 3.01 2.57 -6.28
C GLU A 132 4.27 3.24 -6.86
N ARG A 133 4.29 4.59 -6.91
CA ARG A 133 5.47 5.37 -7.34
C ARG A 133 6.66 5.14 -6.41
N VAL A 134 6.45 5.20 -5.09
CA VAL A 134 7.50 4.94 -4.10
C VAL A 134 8.06 3.52 -4.23
N ASN A 135 7.19 2.52 -4.39
CA ASN A 135 7.61 1.14 -4.61
C ASN A 135 8.41 0.96 -5.92
N ALA A 136 8.03 1.65 -6.99
CA ALA A 136 8.78 1.63 -8.25
C ALA A 136 10.17 2.26 -8.06
N ARG A 137 10.25 3.45 -7.45
CA ARG A 137 11.52 4.13 -7.17
C ARG A 137 12.43 3.30 -6.27
N LEU A 138 11.89 2.71 -5.18
CA LEU A 138 12.66 1.83 -4.31
C LEU A 138 13.31 0.68 -5.09
N LYS A 139 12.57 0.07 -6.03
CA LYS A 139 13.06 -1.03 -6.85
C LYS A 139 14.09 -0.58 -7.89
N ASP A 140 13.85 0.53 -8.54
CA ASP A 140 14.60 0.93 -9.75
C ASP A 140 15.82 1.81 -9.41
N GLU A 141 15.71 2.66 -8.37
CA GLU A 141 16.74 3.64 -8.01
C GLU A 141 17.49 3.30 -6.70
N PHE A 142 16.81 2.62 -5.74
CA PHE A 142 17.33 2.43 -4.38
C PHE A 142 17.54 0.96 -3.99
N GLY A 143 17.83 0.10 -4.97
CA GLY A 143 18.32 -1.27 -4.76
C GLY A 143 17.27 -2.31 -4.35
N GLY A 144 15.99 -1.97 -4.33
CA GLY A 144 14.93 -2.90 -3.93
C GLY A 144 14.63 -4.02 -4.95
N ARG A 145 15.10 -3.88 -6.22
CA ARG A 145 14.89 -4.89 -7.26
C ARG A 145 15.80 -6.10 -7.14
N VAL A 146 17.05 -5.88 -6.74
CA VAL A 146 18.08 -6.92 -6.68
C VAL A 146 18.64 -7.00 -5.26
N VAL A 147 18.10 -7.92 -4.48
CA VAL A 147 18.54 -8.17 -3.10
C VAL A 147 19.56 -9.31 -3.10
N ARG A 148 20.83 -9.01 -2.79
CA ARG A 148 21.95 -9.97 -2.84
C ARG A 148 22.24 -10.65 -1.49
N VAL A 149 21.37 -10.47 -0.50
CA VAL A 149 21.50 -11.06 0.84
C VAL A 149 20.37 -12.06 1.10
N ARG A 150 20.57 -12.98 2.03
CA ARG A 150 19.59 -14.00 2.40
C ARG A 150 19.24 -13.92 3.88
N GLY A 151 18.02 -14.34 4.21
CA GLY A 151 17.47 -14.33 5.56
C GLY A 151 16.79 -13.00 5.88
N HIS A 152 15.70 -13.08 6.66
CA HIS A 152 14.79 -11.97 6.95
C HIS A 152 15.51 -10.70 7.42
N ALA A 153 16.36 -10.81 8.46
CA ALA A 153 17.05 -9.66 9.04
C ALA A 153 17.97 -8.94 8.06
N LYS A 154 18.73 -9.68 7.24
CA LYS A 154 19.63 -9.08 6.24
C LYS A 154 18.86 -8.44 5.08
N VAL A 155 17.76 -9.08 4.63
CA VAL A 155 16.89 -8.53 3.60
C VAL A 155 16.19 -7.27 4.10
N LEU A 156 15.67 -7.29 5.33
CA LEU A 156 15.08 -6.12 5.95
C LEU A 156 16.09 -4.98 6.04
N CYS A 157 17.29 -5.24 6.55
CA CYS A 157 18.36 -4.23 6.66
C CYS A 157 18.67 -3.60 5.29
N HIS A 158 18.86 -4.42 4.25
CA HIS A 158 19.10 -3.94 2.88
C HIS A 158 17.98 -3.03 2.37
N LEU A 159 16.72 -3.43 2.54
CA LEU A 159 15.57 -2.65 2.10
C LEU A 159 15.38 -1.37 2.92
N MET A 160 15.66 -1.40 4.23
CA MET A 160 15.59 -0.21 5.09
C MET A 160 16.63 0.84 4.70
N PHE A 161 17.85 0.46 4.29
CA PHE A 161 18.81 1.41 3.73
C PHE A 161 18.33 2.03 2.42
N GLY A 162 17.68 1.24 1.54
CA GLY A 162 17.05 1.76 0.33
C GLY A 162 15.93 2.77 0.64
N ILE A 163 15.07 2.45 1.62
CA ILE A 163 14.00 3.34 2.07
C ILE A 163 14.58 4.62 2.66
N LEU A 164 15.61 4.54 3.49
CA LEU A 164 16.28 5.71 4.07
C LEU A 164 16.85 6.64 2.99
N ALA A 165 17.55 6.08 2.01
CA ALA A 165 18.12 6.85 0.89
C ALA A 165 17.01 7.48 0.03
N LEU A 166 15.92 6.75 -0.26
CA LEU A 166 14.76 7.27 -0.96
C LEU A 166 14.11 8.41 -0.18
N THR A 167 13.92 8.25 1.14
CA THR A 167 13.31 9.28 1.99
C THR A 167 14.17 10.55 2.00
N ALA A 168 15.47 10.43 2.18
CA ALA A 168 16.38 11.57 2.13
C ALA A 168 16.33 12.30 0.78
N ASN A 169 16.36 11.55 -0.32
CA ASN A 169 16.23 12.10 -1.67
C ASN A 169 14.88 12.81 -1.86
N GLN A 170 13.77 12.20 -1.40
CA GLN A 170 12.44 12.79 -1.52
C GLN A 170 12.31 14.06 -0.69
N MET A 171 12.86 14.11 0.51
CA MET A 171 12.87 15.31 1.33
C MET A 171 13.67 16.44 0.67
N MET A 172 14.81 16.14 0.05
CA MET A 172 15.57 17.14 -0.71
C MET A 172 14.74 17.72 -1.86
N ILE A 173 14.01 16.88 -2.61
CA ILE A 173 13.14 17.35 -3.71
C ILE A 173 12.01 18.26 -3.20
N LEU A 174 11.50 18.03 -1.99
CA LEU A 174 10.39 18.83 -1.44
C LEU A 174 10.82 20.17 -0.87
N VAL A 175 12.11 20.38 -0.57
CA VAL A 175 12.62 21.63 0.01
C VAL A 175 13.41 22.48 -1.00
N THR A 176 13.62 21.98 -2.22
CA THR A 176 14.23 22.71 -3.35
C THR A 176 13.16 23.21 -4.30
#